data_8499d6b4aec31593d9946f1669a2702d
#
_entry.id   8499d6b4aec31593d9946f1669a2702d
#
_cell.length_a   1.000
_cell.length_b   1.000
_cell.length_c   1.000
_cell.angle_alpha   90.00
_cell.angle_beta   90.00
_cell.angle_gamma   90.00
#
_symmetry.space_group_name_H-M   'P 1'
#
loop_
_entity.id
_entity.type
_entity.pdbx_description
1 polymer ?
#
loop_
_entity_poly.entity_id
_entity_poly.type
_entity_poly.pdbx_seq_one_letter_code
_entity_poly.pdbx_strand_id
1 'polypeptide(L)'
;MGETKELFPEAVELLKKLISSPSFSKEEVKTADLIQQFLEGKQVEIHRSGNNIWAFSSNYNPSLPTVWLNSHHDTVKPNLGYTKDPFSPIIDEGKLFGLGSNDAGGPLVSLIATFCHFIGKDLPFNLLLIASAEEEISGPNGIASLISHLPKADLAIVGEPTQMRLAVAEKGLLVIDAKVHGKAGHA
;
A
#
# COMPACT_ATOMS: atom_id res chain seq x y z
N MET A 1 -20.80 -16.20 -3.68
CA MET A 1 -19.70 -16.95 -3.00
C MET A 1 -18.63 -17.51 -3.93
N GLY A 2 -18.81 -17.56 -5.26
CA GLY A 2 -17.79 -18.01 -6.24
C GLY A 2 -16.68 -16.98 -6.46
N GLU A 3 -17.02 -15.72 -6.69
CA GLU A 3 -16.08 -14.65 -7.07
C GLU A 3 -14.99 -14.35 -6.02
N THR A 4 -15.31 -14.39 -4.73
CA THR A 4 -14.34 -14.16 -3.66
C THR A 4 -13.29 -15.26 -3.53
N LYS A 5 -13.58 -16.48 -3.98
CA LYS A 5 -12.60 -17.58 -3.95
C LYS A 5 -11.49 -17.44 -4.99
N GLU A 6 -11.74 -16.70 -6.08
CA GLU A 6 -10.74 -16.45 -7.13
C GLU A 6 -9.84 -15.27 -6.78
N LEU A 7 -10.33 -14.27 -6.02
CA LEU A 7 -9.56 -13.09 -5.64
C LEU A 7 -8.41 -13.40 -4.67
N PHE A 8 -8.54 -14.40 -3.80
CA PHE A 8 -7.48 -14.74 -2.85
C PHE A 8 -6.19 -15.23 -3.53
N PRO A 9 -6.23 -16.21 -4.47
CA PRO A 9 -5.03 -16.61 -5.20
C PRO A 9 -4.40 -15.45 -5.99
N GLU A 10 -5.20 -14.61 -6.63
CA GLU A 10 -4.71 -13.45 -7.37
C GLU A 10 -4.01 -12.43 -6.47
N ALA A 11 -4.57 -12.15 -5.28
CA ALA A 11 -3.96 -11.27 -4.28
C ALA A 11 -2.62 -11.82 -3.79
N VAL A 12 -2.53 -13.14 -3.54
CA VAL A 12 -1.28 -13.79 -3.13
C VAL A 12 -0.23 -13.71 -4.25
N GLU A 13 -0.62 -13.93 -5.51
CA GLU A 13 0.30 -13.82 -6.64
C GLU A 13 0.76 -12.37 -6.88
N LEU A 14 -0.13 -11.39 -6.70
CA LEU A 14 0.27 -9.97 -6.72
C LEU A 14 1.29 -9.68 -5.61
N LEU A 15 1.02 -10.12 -4.37
CA LEU A 15 1.92 -9.93 -3.24
C LEU A 15 3.31 -10.54 -3.50
N LYS A 16 3.38 -11.74 -4.09
CA LYS A 16 4.66 -12.35 -4.46
C LYS A 16 5.43 -11.50 -5.47
N LYS A 17 4.75 -10.94 -6.47
CA LYS A 17 5.36 -10.04 -7.46
C LYS A 17 5.87 -8.75 -6.82
N LEU A 18 5.11 -8.18 -5.87
CA LEU A 18 5.52 -7.00 -5.12
C LEU A 18 6.77 -7.29 -4.29
N ILE A 19 6.80 -8.39 -3.53
CA ILE A 19 7.98 -8.82 -2.76
C ILE A 19 9.21 -9.00 -3.67
N SER A 20 9.03 -9.60 -4.86
CA SER A 20 10.14 -9.84 -5.80
C SER A 20 10.66 -8.58 -6.46
N SER A 21 10.01 -7.45 -6.26
CA SER A 21 10.38 -6.16 -6.84
C SER A 21 10.77 -5.20 -5.72
N PRO A 22 12.09 -4.98 -5.47
CA PRO A 22 12.51 -3.99 -4.48
C PRO A 22 11.82 -2.64 -4.71
N SER A 23 11.26 -2.08 -3.64
CA SER A 23 10.43 -0.86 -3.67
C SER A 23 10.77 0.06 -2.49
N PHE A 24 12.04 0.38 -2.34
CA PHE A 24 12.43 1.35 -1.31
C PHE A 24 11.77 2.70 -1.58
N SER A 25 11.46 3.42 -0.52
CA SER A 25 10.84 4.75 -0.66
C SER A 25 11.58 5.61 -1.69
N LYS A 26 10.86 6.16 -2.66
CA LYS A 26 11.28 6.87 -3.89
C LYS A 26 11.74 5.96 -5.05
N GLU A 27 11.78 4.66 -4.88
CA GLU A 27 12.23 3.70 -5.91
C GLU A 27 11.10 2.72 -6.30
N GLU A 28 9.82 3.08 -6.08
CA GLU A 28 8.65 2.21 -6.18
C GLU A 28 8.08 2.07 -7.61
N VAL A 29 8.75 2.57 -8.64
CA VAL A 29 8.24 2.57 -10.02
C VAL A 29 7.74 1.20 -10.46
N LYS A 30 8.53 0.13 -10.18
CA LYS A 30 8.19 -1.23 -10.60
C LYS A 30 6.96 -1.78 -9.89
N THR A 31 6.81 -1.52 -8.59
CA THR A 31 5.63 -1.97 -7.84
C THR A 31 4.39 -1.17 -8.21
N ALA A 32 4.53 0.13 -8.49
CA ALA A 32 3.46 0.94 -9.08
C ALA A 32 3.00 0.35 -10.43
N ASP A 33 3.93 -0.01 -11.34
CA ASP A 33 3.63 -0.63 -12.62
C ASP A 33 2.89 -1.97 -12.45
N LEU A 34 3.31 -2.80 -11.49
CA LEU A 34 2.65 -4.08 -11.20
C LEU A 34 1.22 -3.90 -10.70
N ILE A 35 0.99 -2.94 -9.79
CA ILE A 35 -0.35 -2.63 -9.27
C ILE A 35 -1.22 -2.08 -10.39
N GLN A 36 -0.69 -1.16 -11.19
CA GLN A 36 -1.40 -0.59 -12.33
C GLN A 36 -1.82 -1.69 -13.32
N GLN A 37 -0.89 -2.53 -13.77
CA GLN A 37 -1.18 -3.65 -14.67
C GLN A 37 -2.21 -4.62 -14.11
N PHE A 38 -2.14 -4.92 -12.82
CA PHE A 38 -3.11 -5.79 -12.18
C PHE A 38 -4.53 -5.21 -12.25
N LEU A 39 -4.68 -3.92 -11.93
CA LEU A 39 -5.97 -3.24 -11.94
C LEU A 39 -6.49 -3.00 -13.38
N GLU A 40 -5.62 -2.68 -14.34
CA GLU A 40 -5.97 -2.60 -15.77
C GLU A 40 -6.53 -3.93 -16.28
N GLY A 41 -5.96 -5.05 -15.84
CA GLY A 41 -6.48 -6.39 -16.11
C GLY A 41 -7.89 -6.64 -15.57
N LYS A 42 -8.35 -5.84 -14.60
CA LYS A 42 -9.73 -5.83 -14.07
C LYS A 42 -10.62 -4.80 -14.77
N GLN A 43 -10.15 -4.17 -15.84
CA GLN A 43 -10.87 -3.15 -16.63
C GLN A 43 -11.27 -1.90 -15.80
N VAL A 44 -10.42 -1.53 -14.85
CA VAL A 44 -10.60 -0.35 -14.01
C VAL A 44 -9.86 0.84 -14.63
N GLU A 45 -10.49 2.01 -14.64
CA GLU A 45 -9.82 3.24 -15.01
C GLU A 45 -8.82 3.63 -13.91
N ILE A 46 -7.54 3.72 -14.29
CA ILE A 46 -6.43 3.96 -13.38
C ILE A 46 -5.95 5.40 -13.51
N HIS A 47 -5.73 6.01 -12.37
CA HIS A 47 -5.02 7.28 -12.26
C HIS A 47 -3.68 7.07 -11.60
N ARG A 48 -2.67 7.85 -12.01
CA ARG A 48 -1.31 7.77 -11.47
C ARG A 48 -0.71 9.15 -11.30
N SER A 49 -0.02 9.37 -10.19
CA SER A 49 0.83 10.55 -9.95
C SER A 49 2.13 10.10 -9.30
N GLY A 50 3.24 10.21 -10.04
CA GLY A 50 4.50 9.60 -9.62
C GLY A 50 4.34 8.09 -9.47
N ASN A 51 4.57 7.60 -8.25
CA ASN A 51 4.41 6.18 -7.92
C ASN A 51 3.07 5.89 -7.18
N ASN A 52 2.26 6.89 -6.91
CA ASN A 52 0.93 6.66 -6.35
C ASN A 52 -0.06 6.24 -7.44
N ILE A 53 -0.87 5.23 -7.13
CA ILE A 53 -1.92 4.68 -7.99
C ILE A 53 -3.26 4.82 -7.27
N TRP A 54 -4.30 5.27 -7.99
CA TRP A 54 -5.66 5.24 -7.42
C TRP A 54 -6.71 4.96 -8.49
N ALA A 55 -7.85 4.46 -8.03
CA ALA A 55 -8.99 4.13 -8.89
C ALA A 55 -10.31 4.16 -8.13
N PHE A 56 -11.40 4.48 -8.82
CA PHE A 56 -12.76 4.29 -8.33
C PHE A 56 -13.32 2.95 -8.77
N SER A 57 -14.14 2.30 -7.93
CA SER A 57 -14.79 1.02 -8.27
C SER A 57 -15.94 1.19 -9.29
N SER A 58 -16.43 2.42 -9.46
CA SER A 58 -17.47 2.84 -10.40
C SER A 58 -17.30 4.33 -10.68
N ASN A 59 -18.14 4.90 -11.55
CA ASN A 59 -18.14 6.33 -11.80
C ASN A 59 -18.37 7.12 -10.51
N TYR A 60 -17.50 8.11 -10.26
CA TYR A 60 -17.62 8.98 -9.10
C TYR A 60 -18.92 9.78 -9.11
N ASN A 61 -19.65 9.76 -7.99
CA ASN A 61 -20.87 10.54 -7.79
C ASN A 61 -20.67 11.51 -6.60
N PRO A 62 -20.60 12.84 -6.84
CA PRO A 62 -20.35 13.82 -5.78
C PRO A 62 -21.48 13.93 -4.74
N SER A 63 -22.63 13.31 -4.99
CA SER A 63 -23.76 13.29 -4.04
C SER A 63 -23.65 12.18 -3.01
N LEU A 64 -22.70 11.25 -3.17
CA LEU A 64 -22.50 10.12 -2.26
C LEU A 64 -21.28 10.36 -1.37
N PRO A 65 -21.28 9.82 -0.13
CA PRO A 65 -20.08 9.82 0.70
C PRO A 65 -18.97 9.01 0.04
N THR A 66 -17.72 9.30 0.40
CA THR A 66 -16.55 8.64 -0.18
C THR A 66 -15.77 7.87 0.87
N VAL A 67 -15.56 6.58 0.59
CA VAL A 67 -14.74 5.67 1.39
C VAL A 67 -13.40 5.46 0.68
N TRP A 68 -12.31 5.73 1.39
CA TRP A 68 -10.95 5.43 0.92
C TRP A 68 -10.48 4.09 1.46
N LEU A 69 -9.86 3.29 0.59
CA LEU A 69 -9.05 2.14 0.94
C LEU A 69 -7.60 2.52 0.60
N ASN A 70 -6.79 2.79 1.60
CA ASN A 70 -5.40 3.21 1.41
C ASN A 70 -4.43 2.24 2.07
N SER A 71 -3.35 1.91 1.39
CA SER A 71 -2.15 1.27 1.94
C SER A 71 -0.95 1.61 1.07
N HIS A 72 0.26 1.43 1.59
CA HIS A 72 1.47 1.75 0.87
C HIS A 72 2.12 0.53 0.21
N HIS A 73 3.01 0.77 -0.76
CA HIS A 73 3.75 -0.27 -1.45
C HIS A 73 5.27 -0.06 -1.43
N ASP A 74 5.74 1.00 -0.77
CA ASP A 74 7.14 1.14 -0.46
C ASP A 74 7.53 0.31 0.76
N THR A 75 8.83 0.07 0.91
CA THR A 75 9.42 -0.69 2.00
C THR A 75 10.69 -0.02 2.50
N VAL A 76 11.02 -0.26 3.75
CA VAL A 76 12.36 0.01 4.29
C VAL A 76 13.42 -0.90 3.64
N LYS A 77 14.71 -0.60 3.84
CA LYS A 77 15.78 -1.50 3.45
C LYS A 77 15.83 -2.72 4.37
N PRO A 78 16.15 -3.93 3.85
CA PRO A 78 16.27 -5.11 4.69
C PRO A 78 17.38 -4.92 5.73
N ASN A 79 17.12 -5.34 6.96
CA ASN A 79 18.12 -5.32 8.02
C ASN A 79 19.02 -6.58 7.97
N LEU A 80 20.16 -6.52 8.66
CA LEU A 80 21.13 -7.62 8.69
C LEU A 80 20.63 -8.91 9.39
N GLY A 81 19.46 -8.85 10.05
CA GLY A 81 18.88 -10.00 10.75
C GLY A 81 18.01 -10.90 9.87
N TYR A 82 17.85 -10.58 8.57
CA TYR A 82 17.10 -11.44 7.65
C TYR A 82 17.80 -12.80 7.48
N THR A 83 17.04 -13.87 7.71
CA THR A 83 17.52 -15.25 7.56
C THR A 83 17.10 -15.89 6.23
N LYS A 84 16.17 -15.27 5.51
CA LYS A 84 15.71 -15.65 4.17
C LYS A 84 16.00 -14.48 3.23
N ASP A 85 16.09 -14.74 1.93
CA ASP A 85 16.22 -13.66 0.93
C ASP A 85 14.99 -12.74 1.02
N PRO A 86 15.17 -11.44 1.31
CA PRO A 86 14.06 -10.50 1.48
C PRO A 86 13.21 -10.32 0.21
N PHE A 87 13.78 -10.57 -0.97
CA PHE A 87 13.11 -10.40 -2.27
C PHE A 87 12.67 -11.71 -2.91
N SER A 88 12.80 -12.82 -2.20
CA SER A 88 12.31 -14.13 -2.65
C SER A 88 11.05 -14.49 -1.87
N PRO A 89 9.85 -14.46 -2.48
CA PRO A 89 8.61 -14.78 -1.81
C PRO A 89 8.52 -16.29 -1.52
N ILE A 90 8.77 -16.67 -0.29
CA ILE A 90 8.79 -18.07 0.15
C ILE A 90 7.52 -18.37 0.94
N ILE A 91 6.77 -19.39 0.53
CA ILE A 91 5.67 -19.92 1.34
C ILE A 91 6.21 -21.13 2.13
N ASP A 92 6.13 -21.02 3.45
CA ASP A 92 6.59 -22.03 4.39
C ASP A 92 5.59 -22.14 5.54
N GLU A 93 5.09 -23.34 5.82
CA GLU A 93 4.05 -23.60 6.83
C GLU A 93 2.82 -22.68 6.74
N GLY A 94 2.37 -22.35 5.53
CA GLY A 94 1.23 -21.47 5.30
C GLY A 94 1.49 -19.98 5.53
N LYS A 95 2.74 -19.58 5.73
CA LYS A 95 3.18 -18.19 5.87
C LYS A 95 3.96 -17.76 4.64
N LEU A 96 3.67 -16.57 4.13
CA LEU A 96 4.43 -15.95 3.05
C LEU A 96 5.51 -15.03 3.64
N PHE A 97 6.77 -15.39 3.41
CA PHE A 97 7.95 -14.63 3.83
C PHE A 97 8.45 -13.73 2.70
N GLY A 98 8.96 -12.58 3.05
CA GLY A 98 9.58 -11.60 2.17
C GLY A 98 9.46 -10.18 2.73
N LEU A 99 10.34 -9.27 2.30
CA LEU A 99 10.29 -7.87 2.73
C LEU A 99 8.99 -7.24 2.23
N GLY A 100 8.31 -6.50 3.10
CA GLY A 100 7.01 -5.90 2.78
C GLY A 100 5.84 -6.89 2.72
N SER A 101 6.03 -8.20 3.05
CA SER A 101 4.92 -9.16 3.05
C SER A 101 3.85 -8.83 4.09
N ASN A 102 4.24 -8.21 5.20
CA ASN A 102 3.35 -7.82 6.29
C ASN A 102 3.16 -6.29 6.33
N ASP A 103 4.22 -5.53 6.13
CA ASP A 103 4.26 -4.07 6.15
C ASP A 103 4.64 -3.53 4.77
N ALA A 104 3.69 -3.04 3.94
CA ALA A 104 2.25 -3.24 4.12
C ALA A 104 1.64 -4.03 2.94
N GLY A 105 2.44 -4.90 2.28
CA GLY A 105 1.98 -5.63 1.09
C GLY A 105 0.75 -6.53 1.34
N GLY A 106 0.71 -7.25 2.47
CA GLY A 106 -0.45 -8.06 2.86
C GLY A 106 -1.73 -7.23 3.02
N PRO A 107 -1.72 -6.16 3.84
CA PRO A 107 -2.82 -5.21 3.91
C PRO A 107 -3.19 -4.62 2.54
N LEU A 108 -2.23 -4.17 1.76
CA LEU A 108 -2.45 -3.58 0.43
C LEU A 108 -3.21 -4.53 -0.51
N VAL A 109 -2.70 -5.77 -0.69
CA VAL A 109 -3.37 -6.71 -1.60
C VAL A 109 -4.74 -7.16 -1.09
N SER A 110 -4.95 -7.12 0.23
CA SER A 110 -6.27 -7.37 0.84
C SER A 110 -7.25 -6.25 0.50
N LEU A 111 -6.82 -4.99 0.56
CA LEU A 111 -7.64 -3.84 0.14
C LEU A 111 -7.87 -3.84 -1.37
N ILE A 112 -6.85 -4.19 -2.19
CA ILE A 112 -7.01 -4.36 -3.64
C ILE A 112 -8.05 -5.45 -3.94
N ALA A 113 -7.99 -6.61 -3.29
CA ALA A 113 -8.96 -7.68 -3.49
C ALA A 113 -10.37 -7.24 -3.06
N THR A 114 -10.49 -6.52 -1.94
CA THR A 114 -11.75 -5.94 -1.48
C THR A 114 -12.30 -4.96 -2.52
N PHE A 115 -11.49 -4.05 -3.01
CA PHE A 115 -11.85 -3.12 -4.07
C PHE A 115 -12.35 -3.87 -5.32
N CYS A 116 -11.58 -4.87 -5.79
CA CYS A 116 -11.95 -5.68 -6.97
C CYS A 116 -13.30 -6.39 -6.81
N HIS A 117 -13.62 -6.82 -5.57
CA HIS A 117 -14.93 -7.41 -5.30
C HIS A 117 -16.10 -6.44 -5.55
N PHE A 118 -15.84 -5.14 -5.41
CA PHE A 118 -16.88 -4.11 -5.54
C PHE A 118 -16.88 -3.41 -6.89
N ILE A 119 -15.99 -3.75 -7.83
CA ILE A 119 -15.98 -3.16 -9.17
C ILE A 119 -17.34 -3.36 -9.85
N GLY A 120 -17.89 -2.25 -10.35
CA GLY A 120 -19.16 -2.23 -11.08
C GLY A 120 -20.41 -2.55 -10.25
N LYS A 121 -20.28 -2.68 -8.92
CA LYS A 121 -21.45 -2.83 -8.04
C LYS A 121 -22.04 -1.48 -7.69
N ASP A 122 -23.36 -1.44 -7.58
CA ASP A 122 -24.08 -0.28 -7.09
C ASP A 122 -23.92 -0.17 -5.57
N LEU A 123 -23.19 0.84 -5.13
CA LEU A 123 -22.87 1.09 -3.73
C LEU A 123 -23.51 2.43 -3.30
N PRO A 124 -23.96 2.54 -2.03
CA PRO A 124 -24.47 3.80 -1.48
C PRO A 124 -23.33 4.79 -1.12
N PHE A 125 -22.13 4.57 -1.64
CA PHE A 125 -20.93 5.41 -1.45
C PHE A 125 -19.95 5.23 -2.62
N ASN A 126 -19.08 6.21 -2.81
CA ASN A 126 -17.94 6.07 -3.70
C ASN A 126 -16.86 5.25 -3.00
N LEU A 127 -16.32 4.25 -3.66
CA LEU A 127 -15.20 3.47 -3.15
C LEU A 127 -13.94 3.83 -3.96
N LEU A 128 -12.95 4.36 -3.28
CA LEU A 128 -11.67 4.79 -3.84
C LEU A 128 -10.54 3.94 -3.26
N LEU A 129 -9.81 3.24 -4.12
CA LEU A 129 -8.55 2.57 -3.77
C LEU A 129 -7.40 3.53 -3.99
N ILE A 130 -6.44 3.55 -3.06
CA ILE A 130 -5.19 4.31 -3.16
C ILE A 130 -4.05 3.39 -2.73
N ALA A 131 -3.13 3.10 -3.64
CA ALA A 131 -1.83 2.51 -3.33
C ALA A 131 -0.80 3.64 -3.29
N SER A 132 -0.38 4.03 -2.10
CA SER A 132 0.50 5.18 -1.88
C SER A 132 1.97 4.78 -1.86
N ALA A 133 2.82 5.72 -2.28
CA ALA A 133 4.28 5.65 -2.22
C ALA A 133 4.81 6.44 -1.02
N GLU A 134 6.10 6.31 -0.72
CA GLU A 134 6.87 7.10 0.24
C GLU A 134 6.28 7.17 1.67
N GLU A 135 5.50 6.16 2.09
CA GLU A 135 4.89 6.14 3.43
C GLU A 135 5.96 6.03 4.52
N GLU A 136 6.89 5.08 4.37
CA GLU A 136 7.94 4.72 5.34
C GLU A 136 8.89 5.89 5.70
N ILE A 137 8.88 6.94 4.91
CA ILE A 137 9.67 8.14 5.14
C ILE A 137 8.81 9.39 5.32
N SER A 138 7.48 9.25 5.40
CA SER A 138 6.52 10.37 5.37
C SER A 138 6.84 11.36 4.24
N GLY A 139 7.12 10.81 3.05
CA GLY A 139 7.67 11.55 1.92
C GLY A 139 6.66 12.50 1.27
N PRO A 140 7.13 13.62 0.71
CA PRO A 140 6.25 14.64 0.11
C PRO A 140 5.53 14.17 -1.16
N ASN A 141 6.04 13.11 -1.83
CA ASN A 141 5.42 12.57 -3.05
C ASN A 141 4.50 11.37 -2.75
N GLY A 142 4.26 11.04 -1.48
CA GLY A 142 3.31 10.03 -1.04
C GLY A 142 1.86 10.52 -1.05
N ILE A 143 1.04 9.96 -0.16
CA ILE A 143 -0.40 10.28 -0.05
C ILE A 143 -0.67 11.79 0.10
N ALA A 144 0.22 12.53 0.78
CA ALA A 144 0.08 13.96 1.00
C ALA A 144 -0.01 14.75 -0.32
N SER A 145 0.68 14.29 -1.38
CA SER A 145 0.64 14.91 -2.71
C SER A 145 -0.71 14.73 -3.42
N LEU A 146 -1.51 13.77 -3.00
CA LEU A 146 -2.81 13.45 -3.62
C LEU A 146 -3.99 14.13 -2.94
N ILE A 147 -3.89 14.47 -1.65
CA ILE A 147 -5.04 14.90 -0.83
C ILE A 147 -5.82 16.07 -1.47
N SER A 148 -5.12 17.01 -2.11
CA SER A 148 -5.76 18.15 -2.75
C SER A 148 -6.43 17.83 -4.09
N HIS A 149 -6.16 16.66 -4.66
CA HIS A 149 -6.65 16.22 -5.97
C HIS A 149 -7.74 15.15 -5.86
N LEU A 150 -7.88 14.54 -4.70
CA LEU A 150 -8.87 13.50 -4.44
C LEU A 150 -10.11 14.06 -3.74
N PRO A 151 -11.29 13.45 -3.94
CA PRO A 151 -12.46 13.77 -3.15
C PRO A 151 -12.18 13.56 -1.67
N LYS A 152 -12.73 14.44 -0.84
CA LYS A 152 -12.62 14.30 0.61
C LYS A 152 -13.15 12.94 1.07
N ALA A 153 -12.39 12.24 1.91
CA ALA A 153 -12.86 11.01 2.55
C ALA A 153 -13.90 11.35 3.64
N ASP A 154 -15.01 10.64 3.64
CA ASP A 154 -15.93 10.58 4.78
C ASP A 154 -15.50 9.47 5.75
N LEU A 155 -14.87 8.42 5.21
CA LEU A 155 -14.22 7.35 5.95
C LEU A 155 -12.96 6.91 5.20
N ALA A 156 -11.87 6.65 5.92
CA ALA A 156 -10.70 6.01 5.36
C ALA A 156 -10.37 4.73 6.14
N ILE A 157 -10.13 3.64 5.41
CA ILE A 157 -9.59 2.39 5.93
C ILE A 157 -8.15 2.32 5.49
N VAL A 158 -7.24 2.39 6.46
CA VAL A 158 -5.80 2.33 6.20
C VAL A 158 -5.30 0.92 6.49
N GLY A 159 -4.71 0.29 5.48
CA GLY A 159 -4.18 -1.06 5.56
C GLY A 159 -2.77 -1.07 6.13
N GLU A 160 -2.65 -1.48 7.39
CA GLU A 160 -1.42 -1.58 8.16
C GLU A 160 -1.37 -2.87 8.98
N PRO A 161 -0.20 -3.34 9.43
CA PRO A 161 -0.05 -4.59 10.18
C PRO A 161 -0.54 -4.48 11.63
N THR A 162 -1.84 -4.33 11.85
CA THR A 162 -2.47 -4.16 13.16
C THR A 162 -2.87 -5.47 13.84
N GLN A 163 -2.41 -6.64 13.34
CA GLN A 163 -2.87 -7.96 13.78
C GLN A 163 -4.39 -8.14 13.67
N MET A 164 -5.02 -7.58 12.63
CA MET A 164 -6.48 -7.56 12.42
C MET A 164 -7.27 -6.85 13.53
N ARG A 165 -6.62 -6.00 14.31
CA ARG A 165 -7.29 -5.15 15.30
C ARG A 165 -7.62 -3.81 14.69
N LEU A 166 -8.80 -3.29 15.00
CA LEU A 166 -9.18 -1.95 14.60
C LEU A 166 -8.43 -0.92 15.46
N ALA A 167 -7.53 -0.17 14.84
CA ALA A 167 -6.91 1.01 15.42
C ALA A 167 -7.71 2.26 15.00
N VAL A 168 -8.18 3.04 15.96
CA VAL A 168 -8.98 4.26 15.70
C VAL A 168 -8.24 5.54 16.10
N ALA A 169 -7.09 5.39 16.75
CA ALA A 169 -6.18 6.47 17.11
C ALA A 169 -4.79 5.91 17.36
N GLU A 170 -3.78 6.71 17.15
CA GLU A 170 -2.38 6.40 17.44
C GLU A 170 -1.71 7.56 18.18
N LYS A 171 -0.56 7.25 18.79
CA LYS A 171 0.27 8.28 19.40
C LYS A 171 1.05 9.02 18.32
N GLY A 172 1.18 10.34 18.47
CA GLY A 172 2.05 11.13 17.60
C GLY A 172 3.50 10.66 17.69
N LEU A 173 4.21 10.70 16.58
CA LEU A 173 5.63 10.41 16.47
C LEU A 173 6.41 11.72 16.31
N LEU A 174 7.47 11.89 17.10
CA LEU A 174 8.46 12.94 16.93
C LEU A 174 9.85 12.29 16.78
N VAL A 175 10.48 12.54 15.65
CA VAL A 175 11.86 12.12 15.39
C VAL A 175 12.76 13.34 15.45
N ILE A 176 13.84 13.26 16.23
CA ILE A 176 14.82 14.33 16.38
C ILE A 176 16.20 13.78 15.99
N ASP A 177 16.74 14.27 14.88
CA ASP A 177 18.11 13.99 14.47
C ASP A 177 19.05 15.08 14.98
N ALA A 178 20.08 14.69 15.74
CA ALA A 178 21.12 15.59 16.20
C ALA A 178 22.48 15.21 15.59
N LYS A 179 23.12 16.15 14.89
CA LYS A 179 24.49 15.99 14.40
C LYS A 179 25.44 16.90 15.15
N VAL A 180 26.46 16.31 15.74
CA VAL A 180 27.55 17.06 16.42
C VAL A 180 28.83 16.89 15.63
N HIS A 181 29.40 18.00 15.21
CA HIS A 181 30.69 18.04 14.54
C HIS A 181 31.75 18.44 15.55
N GLY A 182 32.74 17.57 15.76
CA GLY A 182 33.87 17.81 16.64
C GLY A 182 35.20 17.65 15.92
N LYS A 183 36.26 18.25 16.46
CA LYS A 183 37.61 18.00 16.03
C LYS A 183 38.24 16.95 16.94
N ALA A 184 38.72 15.86 16.36
CA ALA A 184 39.46 14.87 17.13
C ALA A 184 40.75 15.47 17.67
N GLY A 185 41.04 15.24 18.95
CA GLY A 185 42.29 15.61 19.60
C GLY A 185 42.76 14.48 20.48
N HIS A 186 44.07 14.37 20.67
CA HIS A 186 44.65 13.45 21.65
C HIS A 186 44.56 14.10 23.01
N ALA A 187 44.13 13.34 24.04
CA ALA A 187 44.13 13.76 25.43
C ALA A 187 45.56 13.72 26.02
#